data_bffec1837fd660f2ae3ffbf6daa88fa2
#
_entry.id   bffec1837fd660f2ae3ffbf6daa88fa2
#
_cell.length_a   1.000
_cell.length_b   1.000
_cell.length_c   1.000
_cell.angle_alpha   90.00
_cell.angle_beta   90.00
_cell.angle_gamma   90.00
#
_symmetry.space_group_name_H-M   'P 1'
#
loop_
_entity.id
_entity.type
_entity.pdbx_description
1 polymer ?
#
loop_
_entity_poly.entity_id
_entity_poly.type
_entity_poly.pdbx_seq_one_letter_code
_entity_poly.pdbx_strand_id
1 'polypeptide(L)'
;MTGAFVKEPSVKDQSSSLLGSVILGGFECSSHRRSDGRRLDLLASTGHDRLAGDDYRTLRSQGIRGVRDGLRWHLIETAPGQYDWSSFLPMLWEAEACGMRVAWDLCHYGWPDDIEIWSSAFVERFARFAAATARLVRSETGSAPIYCTVNEISFWAWAGGDVARISPLAVGRGMELKRQLARASIAATAAIREVDPRARFLHAEPAIHVAPGSDADREPAEHYRLAQYEALDMVSGRVSPELGGSPEYLDIVGLNFYPDNQWVLGGGTIPLGHHSYRPFRAMLAETYARYGRPLLVSETGAEGTARASWLHYVCSEVRAAQAEGVPVDGLCLYPVVDYPGWENDRCCEVGLLSMPDQEGRRTLHAHLAEEIARQAPALRLYRSEEVRGHAS
;
A
#
# COMPACT_ATOMS: atom_id res chain seq x y z
N MET A 1 -20.92 -42.23 -35.39
CA MET A 1 -21.15 -40.88 -34.84
C MET A 1 -20.02 -40.58 -33.85
N THR A 2 -19.00 -39.91 -34.34
CA THR A 2 -17.77 -39.59 -33.59
C THR A 2 -17.95 -38.22 -32.97
N GLY A 3 -18.09 -38.20 -31.64
CA GLY A 3 -18.16 -36.95 -30.87
C GLY A 3 -16.79 -36.26 -30.81
N ALA A 4 -16.71 -35.09 -31.39
CA ALA A 4 -15.55 -34.22 -31.27
C ALA A 4 -15.51 -33.63 -29.87
N PHE A 5 -14.52 -34.02 -29.09
CA PHE A 5 -14.14 -33.32 -27.86
C PHE A 5 -13.59 -31.92 -28.25
N VAL A 6 -14.36 -30.90 -27.93
CA VAL A 6 -13.85 -29.52 -27.95
C VAL A 6 -12.84 -29.40 -26.82
N LYS A 7 -11.56 -29.32 -27.17
CA LYS A 7 -10.50 -28.98 -26.26
C LYS A 7 -10.75 -27.59 -25.72
N GLU A 8 -10.99 -27.45 -24.42
CA GLU A 8 -10.90 -26.15 -23.74
C GLU A 8 -9.52 -25.54 -23.98
N PRO A 9 -9.43 -24.23 -24.25
CA PRO A 9 -8.14 -23.58 -24.44
C PRO A 9 -7.35 -23.70 -23.14
N SER A 10 -6.16 -24.31 -23.22
CA SER A 10 -5.22 -24.40 -22.11
C SER A 10 -4.97 -22.99 -21.54
N VAL A 11 -5.12 -22.87 -20.24
CA VAL A 11 -4.72 -21.68 -19.46
C VAL A 11 -3.18 -21.57 -19.60
N LYS A 12 -2.74 -21.02 -20.72
CA LYS A 12 -1.34 -20.62 -20.90
C LYS A 12 -1.17 -19.20 -20.39
N ASP A 13 -0.44 -19.11 -19.28
CA ASP A 13 0.41 -18.00 -18.91
C ASP A 13 -0.29 -16.64 -18.66
N GLN A 14 -0.91 -16.52 -17.48
CA GLN A 14 -1.18 -15.23 -16.82
C GLN A 14 0.03 -14.83 -15.93
N SER A 15 1.23 -15.13 -16.35
CA SER A 15 2.45 -14.94 -15.57
C SER A 15 3.14 -13.64 -15.91
N SER A 16 2.59 -12.48 -15.47
CA SER A 16 3.44 -11.28 -15.44
C SER A 16 2.98 -10.16 -14.50
N SER A 17 1.81 -10.21 -13.88
CA SER A 17 1.47 -9.25 -12.84
C SER A 17 2.13 -9.63 -11.52
N LEU A 18 2.66 -8.64 -10.78
CA LEU A 18 3.24 -8.82 -9.44
C LEU A 18 2.26 -9.53 -8.49
N LEU A 19 0.99 -9.17 -8.55
CA LEU A 19 -0.07 -9.63 -7.65
C LEU A 19 -1.23 -10.38 -8.36
N GLY A 20 -1.04 -10.82 -9.61
CA GLY A 20 -1.96 -11.74 -10.29
C GLY A 20 -3.21 -11.10 -10.90
N SER A 21 -3.47 -9.82 -10.68
CA SER A 21 -4.52 -9.03 -11.34
C SER A 21 -4.12 -7.56 -11.43
N VAL A 22 -4.74 -6.81 -12.34
CA VAL A 22 -4.45 -5.38 -12.54
C VAL A 22 -5.19 -4.49 -11.54
N ILE A 23 -6.36 -4.93 -11.07
CA ILE A 23 -7.08 -4.29 -9.97
C ILE A 23 -6.92 -5.20 -8.75
N LEU A 24 -6.49 -4.60 -7.67
CA LEU A 24 -6.21 -5.22 -6.39
C LEU A 24 -7.18 -4.68 -5.34
N GLY A 25 -7.35 -5.40 -4.23
CA GLY A 25 -8.03 -4.90 -3.05
C GLY A 25 -7.05 -4.66 -1.91
N GLY A 26 -7.28 -3.63 -1.09
CA GLY A 26 -6.48 -3.39 0.10
C GLY A 26 -7.34 -3.40 1.35
N PHE A 27 -6.88 -4.04 2.40
CA PHE A 27 -7.56 -4.03 3.69
C PHE A 27 -6.92 -2.99 4.59
N GLU A 28 -7.75 -2.12 5.15
CA GLU A 28 -7.26 -1.13 6.12
C GLU A 28 -6.73 -1.85 7.36
N CYS A 29 -5.43 -1.77 7.55
CA CYS A 29 -4.72 -2.51 8.60
C CYS A 29 -4.02 -1.62 9.62
N SER A 30 -4.35 -0.32 9.65
CA SER A 30 -3.78 0.62 10.63
C SER A 30 -4.05 0.17 12.05
N SER A 31 -3.02 0.29 12.89
CA SER A 31 -3.09 -0.08 14.30
C SER A 31 -2.39 0.94 15.22
N HIS A 32 -2.41 2.22 14.81
CA HIS A 32 -1.82 3.32 15.57
C HIS A 32 -2.63 3.72 16.80
N ARG A 33 -2.02 4.50 17.69
CA ARG A 33 -2.75 5.21 18.76
C ARG A 33 -3.16 6.59 18.29
N ARG A 34 -4.41 6.93 18.56
CA ARG A 34 -4.99 8.26 18.35
C ARG A 34 -4.48 9.24 19.39
N SER A 35 -4.74 10.54 19.18
CA SER A 35 -4.43 11.61 20.13
C SER A 35 -5.11 11.46 21.50
N ASP A 36 -6.24 10.75 21.58
CA ASP A 36 -6.92 10.39 22.85
C ASP A 36 -6.32 9.16 23.55
N GLY A 37 -5.24 8.58 23.00
CA GLY A 37 -4.54 7.41 23.54
C GLY A 37 -5.17 6.06 23.15
N ARG A 38 -6.35 6.05 22.52
CA ARG A 38 -6.98 4.81 22.05
C ARG A 38 -6.18 4.21 20.89
N ARG A 39 -5.86 2.92 21.00
CA ARG A 39 -5.30 2.16 19.89
C ARG A 39 -6.39 1.75 18.92
N LEU A 40 -6.16 1.98 17.65
CA LEU A 40 -6.95 1.39 16.58
C LEU A 40 -6.45 -0.01 16.24
N ASP A 41 -7.36 -0.85 15.77
CA ASP A 41 -7.11 -2.14 15.13
C ASP A 41 -8.18 -2.29 14.05
N LEU A 42 -7.87 -1.83 12.85
CA LEU A 42 -8.89 -1.75 11.81
C LEU A 42 -9.19 -3.09 11.15
N LEU A 43 -8.26 -4.04 11.19
CA LEU A 43 -8.57 -5.43 10.80
C LEU A 43 -9.65 -6.03 11.72
N ALA A 44 -9.54 -5.83 13.03
CA ALA A 44 -10.55 -6.29 13.98
C ALA A 44 -11.85 -5.47 13.88
N SER A 45 -11.74 -4.14 13.71
CA SER A 45 -12.90 -3.24 13.63
C SER A 45 -13.77 -3.52 12.40
N THR A 46 -13.16 -3.88 11.28
CA THR A 46 -13.86 -4.30 10.05
C THR A 46 -14.27 -5.77 10.08
N GLY A 47 -13.79 -6.54 11.05
CA GLY A 47 -14.00 -7.98 11.15
C GLY A 47 -13.21 -8.79 10.12
N HIS A 48 -12.31 -8.16 9.35
CA HIS A 48 -11.51 -8.85 8.34
C HIS A 48 -10.62 -9.94 8.94
N ASP A 49 -10.11 -9.73 10.14
CA ASP A 49 -9.31 -10.72 10.87
C ASP A 49 -10.02 -12.06 11.10
N ARG A 50 -11.35 -12.09 11.07
CA ARG A 50 -12.17 -13.30 11.21
C ARG A 50 -12.84 -13.74 9.91
N LEU A 51 -13.04 -12.79 8.98
CA LEU A 51 -13.77 -12.97 7.73
C LEU A 51 -12.85 -13.06 6.50
N ALA A 52 -11.53 -13.13 6.71
CA ALA A 52 -10.54 -13.06 5.63
C ALA A 52 -10.85 -14.04 4.48
N GLY A 53 -11.21 -15.29 4.80
CA GLY A 53 -11.54 -16.29 3.79
C GLY A 53 -12.76 -15.90 2.94
N ASP A 54 -13.83 -15.37 3.57
CA ASP A 54 -15.03 -14.93 2.85
C ASP A 54 -14.74 -13.67 2.01
N ASP A 55 -13.98 -12.74 2.57
CA ASP A 55 -13.56 -11.52 1.90
C ASP A 55 -12.70 -11.86 0.67
N TYR A 56 -11.69 -12.71 0.79
CA TYR A 56 -10.85 -13.13 -0.33
C TYR A 56 -11.66 -13.87 -1.41
N ARG A 57 -12.57 -14.78 -1.03
CA ARG A 57 -13.45 -15.47 -1.99
C ARG A 57 -14.34 -14.48 -2.74
N THR A 58 -14.89 -13.49 -2.02
CA THR A 58 -15.73 -12.46 -2.62
C THR A 58 -14.93 -11.61 -3.61
N LEU A 59 -13.73 -11.15 -3.24
CA LEU A 59 -12.86 -10.40 -4.13
C LEU A 59 -12.48 -11.22 -5.38
N ARG A 60 -12.18 -12.50 -5.22
CA ARG A 60 -11.91 -13.37 -6.36
C ARG A 60 -13.08 -13.51 -7.32
N SER A 61 -14.32 -13.53 -6.82
CA SER A 61 -15.52 -13.54 -7.67
C SER A 61 -15.67 -12.27 -8.50
N GLN A 62 -15.04 -11.17 -8.07
CA GLN A 62 -14.96 -9.90 -8.79
C GLN A 62 -13.72 -9.79 -9.71
N GLY A 63 -12.95 -10.87 -9.87
CA GLY A 63 -11.74 -10.90 -10.70
C GLY A 63 -10.50 -10.33 -10.03
N ILE A 64 -10.58 -9.97 -8.75
CA ILE A 64 -9.45 -9.48 -7.95
C ILE A 64 -8.70 -10.69 -7.39
N ARG A 65 -7.43 -10.86 -7.76
CA ARG A 65 -6.60 -12.01 -7.39
C ARG A 65 -5.39 -11.63 -6.54
N GLY A 66 -5.22 -10.35 -6.29
CA GLY A 66 -4.16 -9.82 -5.45
C GLY A 66 -4.72 -8.81 -4.47
N VAL A 67 -4.14 -8.79 -3.29
CA VAL A 67 -4.52 -7.83 -2.25
C VAL A 67 -3.29 -7.26 -1.56
N ARG A 68 -3.48 -6.13 -0.90
CA ARG A 68 -2.62 -5.60 0.13
C ARG A 68 -3.30 -5.82 1.48
N ASP A 69 -2.59 -6.41 2.44
CA ASP A 69 -3.13 -6.76 3.75
C ASP A 69 -2.02 -6.68 4.80
N GLY A 70 -2.34 -6.64 6.08
CA GLY A 70 -1.36 -6.27 7.07
C GLY A 70 -1.26 -7.17 8.29
N LEU A 71 -0.12 -7.05 8.96
CA LEU A 71 0.17 -7.69 10.22
C LEU A 71 -0.05 -6.72 11.38
N ARG A 72 -0.44 -7.25 12.51
CA ARG A 72 -0.62 -6.52 13.77
C ARG A 72 0.60 -6.74 14.66
N TRP A 73 1.73 -6.08 14.36
CA TRP A 73 2.99 -6.28 15.09
C TRP A 73 2.81 -6.17 16.60
N HIS A 74 2.01 -5.21 17.07
CA HIS A 74 1.70 -5.00 18.48
C HIS A 74 0.98 -6.16 19.18
N LEU A 75 0.31 -7.05 18.43
CA LEU A 75 -0.31 -8.27 18.96
C LEU A 75 0.60 -9.49 18.81
N ILE A 76 1.35 -9.54 17.72
CA ILE A 76 2.18 -10.68 17.37
C ILE A 76 3.40 -10.76 18.28
N GLU A 77 4.11 -9.67 18.52
CA GLU A 77 5.29 -9.68 19.41
C GLU A 77 4.86 -9.44 20.86
N THR A 78 4.60 -10.54 21.60
CA THR A 78 4.10 -10.53 22.98
C THR A 78 5.18 -10.18 24.02
N ALA A 79 6.44 -10.41 23.68
CA ALA A 79 7.63 -9.98 24.40
C ALA A 79 8.81 -9.92 23.42
N PRO A 80 9.92 -9.25 23.73
CA PRO A 80 11.05 -9.12 22.82
C PRO A 80 11.50 -10.46 22.21
N GLY A 81 11.27 -10.65 20.91
CA GLY A 81 11.60 -11.86 20.16
C GLY A 81 10.69 -13.07 20.42
N GLN A 82 9.58 -12.90 21.13
CA GLN A 82 8.54 -13.92 21.31
C GLN A 82 7.31 -13.55 20.50
N TYR A 83 6.88 -14.46 19.62
CA TYR A 83 5.84 -14.18 18.65
C TYR A 83 4.66 -15.15 18.81
N ASP A 84 3.45 -14.58 18.92
CA ASP A 84 2.18 -15.28 18.80
C ASP A 84 1.57 -14.97 17.42
N TRP A 85 1.57 -15.94 16.53
CA TRP A 85 1.08 -15.80 15.17
C TRP A 85 -0.42 -16.04 15.02
N SER A 86 -1.14 -16.26 16.11
CA SER A 86 -2.57 -16.61 16.09
C SER A 86 -3.44 -15.54 15.39
N SER A 87 -3.03 -14.29 15.40
CA SER A 87 -3.72 -13.20 14.73
C SER A 87 -3.39 -13.04 13.23
N PHE A 88 -2.40 -13.77 12.72
CA PHE A 88 -1.94 -13.69 11.33
C PHE A 88 -2.09 -15.00 10.55
N LEU A 89 -1.76 -16.14 11.14
CA LEU A 89 -1.81 -17.43 10.46
C LEU A 89 -3.14 -17.76 9.79
N PRO A 90 -4.31 -17.49 10.40
CA PRO A 90 -5.59 -17.75 9.73
C PRO A 90 -5.73 -16.96 8.42
N MET A 91 -5.32 -15.71 8.39
CA MET A 91 -5.37 -14.85 7.18
C MET A 91 -4.43 -15.40 6.11
N LEU A 92 -3.21 -15.78 6.48
CA LEU A 92 -2.22 -16.36 5.58
C LEU A 92 -2.72 -17.67 4.95
N TRP A 93 -3.29 -18.58 5.74
CA TRP A 93 -3.83 -19.85 5.26
C TRP A 93 -5.06 -19.66 4.35
N GLU A 94 -5.95 -18.73 4.69
CA GLU A 94 -7.11 -18.41 3.84
C GLU A 94 -6.67 -17.77 2.50
N ALA A 95 -5.64 -16.94 2.51
CA ALA A 95 -5.08 -16.37 1.29
C ALA A 95 -4.52 -17.47 0.37
N GLU A 96 -3.74 -18.41 0.91
CA GLU A 96 -3.20 -19.55 0.16
C GLU A 96 -4.33 -20.47 -0.33
N ALA A 97 -5.30 -20.82 0.52
CA ALA A 97 -6.44 -21.66 0.17
C ALA A 97 -7.29 -21.05 -0.95
N CYS A 98 -7.45 -19.73 -0.95
CA CYS A 98 -8.12 -18.97 -2.01
C CYS A 98 -7.24 -18.76 -3.26
N GLY A 99 -5.93 -19.02 -3.22
CA GLY A 99 -4.98 -18.65 -4.25
C GLY A 99 -4.91 -17.13 -4.44
N MET A 100 -5.02 -16.37 -3.35
CA MET A 100 -4.89 -14.92 -3.31
C MET A 100 -3.41 -14.57 -3.17
N ARG A 101 -2.88 -13.70 -4.02
CA ARG A 101 -1.54 -13.15 -3.84
C ARG A 101 -1.61 -11.94 -2.91
N VAL A 102 -0.72 -11.88 -1.94
CA VAL A 102 -0.76 -10.82 -0.93
C VAL A 102 0.55 -10.05 -0.88
N ALA A 103 0.44 -8.71 -0.88
CA ALA A 103 1.50 -7.84 -0.40
C ALA A 103 1.25 -7.56 1.09
N TRP A 104 2.13 -8.06 1.94
CA TRP A 104 1.97 -7.97 3.40
C TRP A 104 2.59 -6.71 3.96
N ASP A 105 1.76 -5.86 4.58
CA ASP A 105 2.22 -4.69 5.34
C ASP A 105 2.70 -5.14 6.72
N LEU A 106 4.00 -4.96 6.99
CA LEU A 106 4.57 -5.36 8.27
C LEU A 106 4.33 -4.34 9.37
N CYS A 107 4.27 -3.06 9.02
CA CYS A 107 3.99 -1.96 9.94
C CYS A 107 3.13 -0.88 9.25
N HIS A 108 1.86 -0.84 9.62
CA HIS A 108 0.90 0.20 9.20
C HIS A 108 0.57 1.04 10.44
N TYR A 109 1.57 1.86 10.85
CA TYR A 109 1.56 2.84 11.95
C TYR A 109 1.46 2.28 13.38
N GLY A 110 1.51 0.95 13.57
CA GLY A 110 1.40 0.33 14.87
C GLY A 110 2.59 -0.53 15.26
N TRP A 111 3.03 -0.43 16.51
CA TRP A 111 4.13 -1.21 17.09
C TRP A 111 3.83 -1.59 18.54
N PRO A 112 4.55 -2.55 19.16
CA PRO A 112 4.42 -2.90 20.58
C PRO A 112 4.63 -1.71 21.51
N ASP A 113 3.79 -1.59 22.55
CA ASP A 113 3.79 -0.43 23.47
C ASP A 113 5.05 -0.31 24.33
N ASP A 114 5.79 -1.39 24.50
CA ASP A 114 7.02 -1.45 25.29
C ASP A 114 8.26 -0.98 24.51
N ILE A 115 8.10 -0.52 23.27
CA ILE A 115 9.19 -0.03 22.44
C ILE A 115 9.13 1.49 22.29
N GLU A 116 10.22 2.15 22.71
CA GLU A 116 10.44 3.57 22.40
C GLU A 116 10.84 3.72 20.92
N ILE A 117 9.97 4.35 20.09
CA ILE A 117 10.16 4.47 18.64
C ILE A 117 11.45 5.22 18.27
N TRP A 118 11.91 6.12 19.12
CA TRP A 118 13.11 6.94 18.90
C TRP A 118 14.42 6.19 19.18
N SER A 119 14.36 5.01 19.77
CA SER A 119 15.52 4.22 20.17
C SER A 119 16.04 3.31 19.05
N SER A 120 17.29 2.86 19.14
CA SER A 120 17.85 1.82 18.27
C SER A 120 17.09 0.49 18.42
N ALA A 121 16.53 0.23 19.61
CA ALA A 121 15.76 -0.98 19.89
C ALA A 121 14.54 -1.11 18.97
N PHE A 122 13.91 0.00 18.56
CA PHE A 122 12.82 -0.04 17.58
C PHE A 122 13.28 -0.67 16.25
N VAL A 123 14.39 -0.18 15.69
CA VAL A 123 14.96 -0.69 14.44
C VAL A 123 15.34 -2.16 14.54
N GLU A 124 16.03 -2.52 15.61
CA GLU A 124 16.51 -3.89 15.83
C GLU A 124 15.35 -4.89 16.03
N ARG A 125 14.34 -4.51 16.83
CA ARG A 125 13.16 -5.38 17.06
C ARG A 125 12.34 -5.50 15.81
N PHE A 126 12.14 -4.41 15.04
CA PHE A 126 11.42 -4.46 13.79
C PHE A 126 12.12 -5.37 12.76
N ALA A 127 13.44 -5.27 12.62
CA ALA A 127 14.19 -6.16 11.73
C ALA A 127 14.07 -7.64 12.14
N ARG A 128 14.11 -7.95 13.45
CA ARG A 128 13.89 -9.31 13.96
C ARG A 128 12.48 -9.81 13.70
N PHE A 129 11.46 -8.97 13.92
CA PHE A 129 10.07 -9.27 13.61
C PHE A 129 9.89 -9.55 12.11
N ALA A 130 10.43 -8.70 11.24
CA ALA A 130 10.38 -8.85 9.80
C ALA A 130 11.03 -10.18 9.33
N ALA A 131 12.21 -10.53 9.87
CA ALA A 131 12.87 -11.80 9.61
C ALA A 131 12.06 -13.00 10.12
N ALA A 132 11.40 -12.88 11.28
CA ALA A 132 10.55 -13.94 11.83
C ALA A 132 9.30 -14.13 10.96
N THR A 133 8.67 -13.04 10.52
CA THR A 133 7.56 -13.08 9.56
C THR A 133 7.97 -13.76 8.26
N ALA A 134 9.14 -13.40 7.71
CA ALA A 134 9.62 -13.99 6.47
C ALA A 134 9.88 -15.50 6.61
N ARG A 135 10.41 -15.96 7.75
CA ARG A 135 10.57 -17.40 8.03
C ARG A 135 9.23 -18.12 8.07
N LEU A 136 8.24 -17.53 8.75
CA LEU A 136 6.89 -18.09 8.83
C LEU A 136 6.25 -18.18 7.44
N VAL A 137 6.18 -17.06 6.71
CA VAL A 137 5.58 -17.02 5.37
C VAL A 137 6.26 -18.00 4.44
N ARG A 138 7.59 -18.09 4.47
CA ARG A 138 8.35 -19.06 3.66
C ARG A 138 8.04 -20.51 4.01
N SER A 139 7.75 -20.82 5.30
CA SER A 139 7.39 -22.18 5.72
C SER A 139 5.95 -22.56 5.34
N GLU A 140 5.06 -21.60 5.28
CA GLU A 140 3.62 -21.82 5.06
C GLU A 140 3.20 -21.66 3.60
N THR A 141 4.02 -20.99 2.74
CA THR A 141 3.67 -20.68 1.37
C THR A 141 4.74 -21.09 0.37
N GLY A 142 4.31 -21.37 -0.89
CA GLY A 142 5.24 -21.72 -1.98
C GLY A 142 5.66 -20.54 -2.86
N SER A 143 4.92 -19.44 -2.85
CA SER A 143 5.14 -18.28 -3.73
C SER A 143 6.21 -17.33 -3.17
N ALA A 144 6.82 -16.52 -4.06
CA ALA A 144 7.68 -15.44 -3.63
C ALA A 144 6.83 -14.34 -2.99
N PRO A 145 7.09 -13.97 -1.72
CA PRO A 145 6.29 -12.98 -1.01
C PRO A 145 6.59 -11.55 -1.46
N ILE A 146 5.61 -10.65 -1.30
CA ILE A 146 5.80 -9.20 -1.41
C ILE A 146 5.54 -8.60 -0.03
N TYR A 147 6.44 -7.72 0.42
CA TYR A 147 6.30 -7.01 1.69
C TYR A 147 6.32 -5.50 1.49
N CYS A 148 5.42 -4.80 2.17
CA CYS A 148 5.54 -3.39 2.48
C CYS A 148 6.08 -3.30 3.91
N THR A 149 7.34 -2.93 4.08
CA THR A 149 7.96 -2.95 5.41
C THR A 149 7.35 -1.91 6.33
N VAL A 150 7.27 -0.66 5.88
CA VAL A 150 6.62 0.44 6.60
C VAL A 150 5.75 1.20 5.61
N ASN A 151 4.46 1.31 5.90
CA ASN A 151 3.55 2.11 5.07
C ASN A 151 3.80 3.60 5.27
N GLU A 152 3.85 4.35 4.15
CA GLU A 152 3.87 5.82 4.09
C GLU A 152 4.78 6.49 5.12
N ILE A 153 6.07 6.23 5.03
CA ILE A 153 7.07 6.82 5.95
C ILE A 153 6.92 8.34 6.01
N SER A 154 6.67 9.00 4.85
CA SER A 154 6.54 10.46 4.79
C SER A 154 5.26 10.96 5.46
N PHE A 155 4.12 10.26 5.28
CA PHE A 155 2.87 10.60 5.95
C PHE A 155 2.98 10.37 7.47
N TRP A 156 3.51 9.23 7.89
CA TRP A 156 3.68 8.94 9.31
C TRP A 156 4.62 9.94 9.99
N ALA A 157 5.69 10.34 9.31
CA ALA A 157 6.60 11.37 9.80
C ALA A 157 5.89 12.71 10.03
N TRP A 158 5.03 13.13 9.09
CA TRP A 158 4.21 14.33 9.24
C TRP A 158 3.14 14.15 10.33
N ALA A 159 2.30 13.13 10.23
CA ALA A 159 1.13 12.96 11.10
C ALA A 159 1.53 12.63 12.55
N GLY A 160 2.56 11.81 12.74
CA GLY A 160 3.02 11.36 14.06
C GLY A 160 4.19 12.17 14.62
N GLY A 161 5.03 12.74 13.74
CA GLY A 161 6.24 13.46 14.12
C GLY A 161 6.10 14.97 14.16
N ASP A 162 5.32 15.58 13.28
CA ASP A 162 5.23 17.04 13.19
C ASP A 162 3.95 17.62 13.80
N VAL A 163 2.80 16.93 13.67
CA VAL A 163 1.49 17.52 14.02
C VAL A 163 0.71 16.74 15.08
N ALA A 164 1.29 15.71 15.69
CA ALA A 164 0.71 14.93 16.78
C ALA A 164 -0.72 14.38 16.49
N ARG A 165 -0.99 13.99 15.24
CA ARG A 165 -2.31 13.46 14.83
C ARG A 165 -2.46 11.98 15.17
N ILE A 166 -1.38 11.22 15.02
CA ILE A 166 -1.28 9.79 15.37
C ILE A 166 0.00 9.54 16.18
N SER A 167 0.13 8.35 16.81
CA SER A 167 1.38 8.00 17.50
C SER A 167 2.61 8.10 16.58
N PRO A 168 3.74 8.60 17.10
CA PRO A 168 4.12 8.85 18.49
C PRO A 168 3.64 10.18 19.08
N LEU A 169 2.74 10.92 18.45
CA LEU A 169 2.15 12.18 18.92
C LEU A 169 3.19 13.29 19.19
N ALA A 170 4.24 13.33 18.39
CA ALA A 170 5.29 14.34 18.51
C ALA A 170 4.95 15.59 17.68
N VAL A 171 5.59 16.70 18.01
CA VAL A 171 5.47 17.98 17.29
C VAL A 171 6.86 18.44 16.87
N GLY A 172 7.02 18.81 15.59
CA GLY A 172 8.27 19.34 15.03
C GLY A 172 9.44 18.34 14.99
N ARG A 173 9.15 17.02 15.05
CA ARG A 173 10.14 15.94 14.96
C ARG A 173 9.94 15.03 13.74
N GLY A 174 9.25 15.51 12.71
CA GLY A 174 8.92 14.70 11.53
C GLY A 174 10.14 14.18 10.80
N MET A 175 11.16 15.01 10.57
CA MET A 175 12.39 14.57 9.91
C MET A 175 13.14 13.51 10.73
N GLU A 176 13.16 13.63 12.07
CA GLU A 176 13.77 12.62 12.95
C GLU A 176 13.02 11.29 12.84
N LEU A 177 11.68 11.33 12.85
CA LEU A 177 10.84 10.15 12.67
C LEU A 177 11.03 9.54 11.26
N LYS A 178 11.04 10.36 10.19
CA LYS A 178 11.28 9.90 8.83
C LYS A 178 12.58 9.11 8.71
N ARG A 179 13.66 9.63 9.25
CA ARG A 179 14.97 8.96 9.27
C ARG A 179 14.95 7.64 10.05
N GLN A 180 14.25 7.62 11.19
CA GLN A 180 14.13 6.42 12.02
C GLN A 180 13.33 5.33 11.30
N LEU A 181 12.21 5.69 10.66
CA LEU A 181 11.37 4.76 9.88
C LEU A 181 12.09 4.25 8.63
N ALA A 182 12.81 5.14 7.92
CA ALA A 182 13.64 4.72 6.78
C ALA A 182 14.72 3.72 7.20
N ARG A 183 15.42 3.97 8.34
CA ARG A 183 16.40 3.03 8.90
C ARG A 183 15.76 1.69 9.26
N ALA A 184 14.57 1.72 9.86
CA ALA A 184 13.83 0.51 10.20
C ALA A 184 13.41 -0.28 8.95
N SER A 185 12.92 0.40 7.90
CA SER A 185 12.56 -0.20 6.61
C SER A 185 13.77 -0.85 5.92
N ILE A 186 14.92 -0.18 5.90
CA ILE A 186 16.18 -0.69 5.35
C ILE A 186 16.63 -1.96 6.11
N ALA A 187 16.65 -1.90 7.44
CA ALA A 187 17.04 -3.03 8.27
C ALA A 187 16.10 -4.24 8.12
N ALA A 188 14.79 -3.99 8.05
CA ALA A 188 13.80 -5.03 7.80
C ALA A 188 13.97 -5.67 6.42
N THR A 189 14.20 -4.87 5.37
CA THR A 189 14.45 -5.36 4.01
C THR A 189 15.68 -6.26 3.94
N ALA A 190 16.79 -5.85 4.56
CA ALA A 190 18.00 -6.65 4.65
C ALA A 190 17.75 -7.98 5.38
N ALA A 191 17.09 -7.93 6.55
CA ALA A 191 16.81 -9.10 7.36
C ALA A 191 15.85 -10.10 6.67
N ILE A 192 14.87 -9.62 5.90
CA ILE A 192 13.98 -10.47 5.09
C ILE A 192 14.76 -11.15 3.98
N ARG A 193 15.63 -10.43 3.25
CA ARG A 193 16.41 -10.99 2.16
C ARG A 193 17.37 -12.08 2.58
N GLU A 194 17.92 -11.99 3.79
CA GLU A 194 18.74 -13.07 4.37
C GLU A 194 17.91 -14.36 4.57
N VAL A 195 16.62 -14.24 4.90
CA VAL A 195 15.71 -15.36 5.10
C VAL A 195 15.16 -15.90 3.79
N ASP A 196 14.62 -15.01 2.94
CA ASP A 196 14.05 -15.37 1.64
C ASP A 196 14.55 -14.41 0.54
N PRO A 197 15.58 -14.79 -0.21
CA PRO A 197 16.11 -13.97 -1.32
C PRO A 197 15.11 -13.74 -2.46
N ARG A 198 13.98 -14.48 -2.51
CA ARG A 198 12.92 -14.29 -3.52
C ARG A 198 11.99 -13.12 -3.18
N ALA A 199 12.02 -12.66 -1.92
CA ALA A 199 11.12 -11.62 -1.44
C ALA A 199 11.25 -10.32 -2.26
N ARG A 200 10.10 -9.72 -2.58
CA ARG A 200 9.98 -8.44 -3.25
C ARG A 200 9.50 -7.38 -2.24
N PHE A 201 9.81 -6.13 -2.52
CA PHE A 201 9.54 -5.04 -1.59
C PHE A 201 8.75 -3.92 -2.28
N LEU A 202 7.59 -3.61 -1.71
CA LEU A 202 6.75 -2.47 -2.07
C LEU A 202 7.03 -1.33 -1.09
N HIS A 203 7.46 -0.18 -1.59
CA HIS A 203 7.59 1.04 -0.81
C HIS A 203 6.46 1.99 -1.19
N ALA A 204 5.42 2.03 -0.36
CA ALA A 204 4.22 2.83 -0.56
C ALA A 204 4.38 4.20 0.08
N GLU A 205 4.24 5.27 -0.71
CA GLU A 205 4.32 6.66 -0.27
C GLU A 205 3.18 7.50 -0.89
N PRO A 206 2.74 8.58 -0.22
CA PRO A 206 1.74 9.47 -0.80
C PRO A 206 2.26 10.12 -2.08
N ALA A 207 1.44 10.12 -3.13
CA ALA A 207 1.68 10.95 -4.30
C ALA A 207 0.95 12.27 -4.12
N ILE A 208 1.68 13.38 -4.00
CA ILE A 208 1.10 14.70 -3.69
C ILE A 208 1.42 15.74 -4.75
N HIS A 209 0.52 16.71 -4.89
CA HIS A 209 0.77 17.97 -5.60
C HIS A 209 0.40 19.16 -4.73
N VAL A 210 1.34 20.10 -4.58
CA VAL A 210 1.15 21.32 -3.81
C VAL A 210 1.31 22.49 -4.76
N ALA A 211 0.23 23.23 -5.01
CA ALA A 211 0.24 24.41 -5.84
C ALA A 211 0.52 25.65 -5.00
N PRO A 212 1.24 26.66 -5.54
CA PRO A 212 1.41 27.93 -4.84
C PRO A 212 0.10 28.71 -4.76
N GLY A 213 -0.17 29.34 -3.62
CA GLY A 213 -1.30 30.27 -3.46
C GLY A 213 -1.01 31.66 -4.01
N SER A 214 0.27 32.01 -4.10
CA SER A 214 0.78 33.29 -4.64
C SER A 214 2.15 33.07 -5.28
N ASP A 215 2.68 34.07 -5.95
CA ASP A 215 4.04 34.01 -6.52
C ASP A 215 5.12 33.80 -5.43
N ALA A 216 4.91 34.33 -4.23
CA ALA A 216 5.82 34.14 -3.10
C ALA A 216 5.85 32.70 -2.57
N ASP A 217 4.79 31.93 -2.84
CA ASP A 217 4.66 30.53 -2.38
C ASP A 217 5.26 29.51 -3.35
N ARG A 218 5.77 29.93 -4.52
CA ARG A 218 6.26 29.01 -5.56
C ARG A 218 7.36 28.08 -5.05
N GLU A 219 8.38 28.65 -4.45
CA GLU A 219 9.52 27.87 -3.92
C GLU A 219 9.12 27.01 -2.69
N PRO A 220 8.41 27.54 -1.68
CA PRO A 220 7.88 26.73 -0.58
C PRO A 220 6.96 25.59 -1.01
N ALA A 221 6.04 25.83 -1.96
CA ALA A 221 5.13 24.80 -2.47
C ALA A 221 5.89 23.68 -3.20
N GLU A 222 6.88 24.04 -4.03
CA GLU A 222 7.71 23.05 -4.72
C GLU A 222 8.59 22.27 -3.74
N HIS A 223 9.17 22.92 -2.73
CA HIS A 223 9.92 22.25 -1.69
C HIS A 223 9.05 21.24 -0.94
N TYR A 224 7.84 21.63 -0.54
CA TYR A 224 6.88 20.73 0.12
C TYR A 224 6.51 19.56 -0.79
N ARG A 225 6.22 19.82 -2.07
CA ARG A 225 5.89 18.78 -3.04
C ARG A 225 7.01 17.76 -3.21
N LEU A 226 8.27 18.21 -3.24
CA LEU A 226 9.43 17.33 -3.42
C LEU A 226 9.73 16.50 -2.18
N ALA A 227 9.30 16.91 -0.98
CA ALA A 227 9.47 16.16 0.26
C ALA A 227 8.79 14.77 0.23
N GLN A 228 7.84 14.53 -0.69
CA GLN A 228 7.23 13.21 -0.92
C GLN A 228 8.25 12.13 -1.34
N TYR A 229 9.37 12.53 -1.93
CA TYR A 229 10.40 11.61 -2.42
C TYR A 229 11.49 11.30 -1.38
N GLU A 230 11.57 12.05 -0.29
CA GLU A 230 12.68 11.95 0.67
C GLU A 230 12.82 10.56 1.29
N ALA A 231 11.71 9.90 1.65
CA ALA A 231 11.76 8.56 2.24
C ALA A 231 12.31 7.53 1.23
N LEU A 232 11.85 7.57 -0.01
CA LEU A 232 12.34 6.70 -1.09
C LEU A 232 13.81 7.01 -1.44
N ASP A 233 14.20 8.28 -1.40
CA ASP A 233 15.58 8.69 -1.60
C ASP A 233 16.50 8.19 -0.48
N MET A 234 16.03 8.16 0.78
CA MET A 234 16.74 7.56 1.92
C MET A 234 16.89 6.04 1.73
N VAL A 235 15.79 5.34 1.40
CA VAL A 235 15.81 3.88 1.18
C VAL A 235 16.74 3.51 0.03
N SER A 236 16.74 4.30 -1.06
CA SER A 236 17.63 4.07 -2.21
C SER A 236 19.07 4.57 -2.04
N GLY A 237 19.40 5.19 -0.90
CA GLY A 237 20.74 5.72 -0.63
C GLY A 237 21.10 7.00 -1.39
N ARG A 238 20.13 7.68 -2.02
CA ARG A 238 20.33 8.95 -2.73
C ARG A 238 20.59 10.11 -1.79
N VAL A 239 19.97 10.04 -0.61
CA VAL A 239 20.17 11.00 0.50
C VAL A 239 20.43 10.22 1.79
N SER A 240 21.10 10.86 2.75
CA SER A 240 21.39 10.26 4.06
C SER A 240 22.03 8.87 3.99
N PRO A 241 23.17 8.70 3.29
CA PRO A 241 23.81 7.39 3.05
C PRO A 241 24.18 6.66 4.35
N GLU A 242 24.31 7.40 5.45
CA GLU A 242 24.57 6.84 6.80
C GLU A 242 23.40 6.00 7.35
N LEU A 243 22.23 6.04 6.71
CA LEU A 243 21.12 5.14 7.04
C LEU A 243 21.30 3.74 6.47
N GLY A 244 22.27 3.54 5.56
CA GLY A 244 22.54 2.25 4.93
C GLY A 244 21.67 1.94 3.73
N GLY A 245 20.97 2.93 3.17
CA GLY A 245 20.15 2.78 1.95
C GLY A 245 20.98 2.38 0.74
N SER A 246 20.35 1.67 -0.21
CA SER A 246 20.97 1.24 -1.46
C SER A 246 19.93 1.20 -2.59
N PRO A 247 20.30 1.47 -3.84
CA PRO A 247 19.38 1.38 -4.98
C PRO A 247 18.68 0.01 -5.09
N GLU A 248 19.31 -1.05 -4.65
CA GLU A 248 18.74 -2.39 -4.64
C GLU A 248 17.61 -2.58 -3.62
N TYR A 249 17.55 -1.75 -2.58
CA TYR A 249 16.47 -1.81 -1.59
C TYR A 249 15.17 -1.22 -2.12
N LEU A 250 15.21 -0.33 -3.11
CA LEU A 250 14.03 0.20 -3.79
C LEU A 250 13.64 -0.71 -4.96
N ASP A 251 12.69 -1.61 -4.73
CA ASP A 251 12.29 -2.62 -5.70
C ASP A 251 11.00 -2.21 -6.48
N ILE A 252 9.88 -2.02 -5.80
CA ILE A 252 8.61 -1.58 -6.37
C ILE A 252 8.24 -0.27 -5.69
N VAL A 253 7.93 0.76 -6.48
CA VAL A 253 7.48 2.05 -5.94
C VAL A 253 5.95 2.09 -5.95
N GLY A 254 5.37 2.21 -4.76
CA GLY A 254 3.95 2.38 -4.55
C GLY A 254 3.57 3.85 -4.44
N LEU A 255 2.51 4.25 -5.14
CA LEU A 255 1.93 5.57 -5.02
C LEU A 255 0.53 5.47 -4.40
N ASN A 256 0.34 6.11 -3.25
CA ASN A 256 -0.96 6.25 -2.60
C ASN A 256 -1.58 7.56 -3.05
N PHE A 257 -2.70 7.50 -3.76
CA PHE A 257 -3.30 8.66 -4.41
C PHE A 257 -4.80 8.73 -4.19
N TYR A 258 -5.24 9.79 -3.54
CA TYR A 258 -6.63 10.07 -3.15
C TYR A 258 -7.08 11.46 -3.63
N PRO A 259 -8.39 11.76 -3.61
CA PRO A 259 -8.91 13.08 -4.02
C PRO A 259 -8.25 14.26 -3.29
N ASP A 260 -7.82 14.06 -2.04
CA ASP A 260 -7.25 15.11 -1.19
C ASP A 260 -5.72 15.23 -1.29
N ASN A 261 -5.07 14.46 -2.17
CA ASN A 261 -3.61 14.50 -2.33
C ASN A 261 -3.10 15.72 -3.11
N GLN A 262 -3.98 16.64 -3.47
CA GLN A 262 -3.61 17.89 -4.14
C GLN A 262 -4.23 19.08 -3.42
N TRP A 263 -3.43 20.08 -3.10
CA TRP A 263 -3.91 21.28 -2.40
C TRP A 263 -3.08 22.51 -2.73
N VAL A 264 -3.63 23.68 -2.41
CA VAL A 264 -2.90 24.95 -2.46
C VAL A 264 -2.14 25.12 -1.15
N LEU A 265 -0.87 25.52 -1.20
CA LEU A 265 -0.06 25.72 0.02
C LEU A 265 -0.76 26.72 0.96
N GLY A 266 -1.03 26.31 2.19
CA GLY A 266 -1.82 27.06 3.15
C GLY A 266 -3.30 27.22 2.82
N GLY A 267 -3.79 26.55 1.78
CA GLY A 267 -5.17 26.62 1.28
C GLY A 267 -5.90 25.27 1.29
N GLY A 268 -6.97 25.18 0.51
CA GLY A 268 -7.82 24.01 0.41
C GLY A 268 -7.36 23.00 -0.64
N THR A 269 -8.03 21.85 -0.65
CA THR A 269 -7.88 20.79 -1.65
C THR A 269 -8.18 21.31 -3.06
N ILE A 270 -7.40 20.88 -4.03
CA ILE A 270 -7.58 21.15 -5.46
C ILE A 270 -8.43 20.02 -6.04
N PRO A 271 -9.73 20.25 -6.35
CA PRO A 271 -10.58 19.20 -6.89
C PRO A 271 -10.26 18.88 -8.35
N LEU A 272 -10.64 17.67 -8.79
CA LEU A 272 -10.55 17.27 -10.19
C LEU A 272 -11.27 18.31 -11.09
N GLY A 273 -10.58 18.74 -12.16
CA GLY A 273 -11.07 19.77 -13.07
C GLY A 273 -10.64 21.21 -12.72
N HIS A 274 -10.02 21.45 -11.57
CA HIS A 274 -9.44 22.76 -11.24
C HIS A 274 -8.21 23.05 -12.13
N HIS A 275 -7.99 24.30 -12.50
CA HIS A 275 -6.89 24.70 -13.39
C HIS A 275 -5.48 24.37 -12.86
N SER A 276 -5.30 24.30 -11.55
CA SER A 276 -4.04 23.90 -10.90
C SER A 276 -3.95 22.41 -10.63
N TYR A 277 -4.97 21.61 -11.03
CA TYR A 277 -4.93 20.17 -10.83
C TYR A 277 -3.88 19.52 -11.71
N ARG A 278 -3.00 18.73 -11.12
CA ARG A 278 -1.98 17.98 -11.86
C ARG A 278 -2.52 16.62 -12.25
N PRO A 279 -2.56 16.24 -13.53
CA PRO A 279 -3.01 14.90 -13.94
C PRO A 279 -2.17 13.80 -13.26
N PHE A 280 -2.83 12.74 -12.79
CA PHE A 280 -2.13 11.67 -12.06
C PHE A 280 -1.08 10.95 -12.92
N ARG A 281 -1.32 10.79 -14.26
CA ARG A 281 -0.31 10.26 -15.19
C ARG A 281 1.00 11.02 -15.16
N ALA A 282 0.96 12.36 -14.96
CA ALA A 282 2.17 13.17 -14.87
C ALA A 282 2.95 12.92 -13.57
N MET A 283 2.25 12.58 -12.47
CA MET A 283 2.88 12.18 -11.20
C MET A 283 3.51 10.79 -11.32
N LEU A 284 2.83 9.85 -11.99
CA LEU A 284 3.37 8.53 -12.33
C LEU A 284 4.64 8.64 -13.19
N ALA A 285 4.60 9.44 -14.25
CA ALA A 285 5.73 9.64 -15.15
C ALA A 285 6.93 10.27 -14.44
N GLU A 286 6.70 11.29 -13.58
CA GLU A 286 7.77 11.92 -12.79
C GLU A 286 8.43 10.92 -11.82
N THR A 287 7.62 10.12 -11.12
CA THR A 287 8.12 9.11 -10.19
C THR A 287 8.94 8.04 -10.93
N TYR A 288 8.45 7.59 -12.09
CA TYR A 288 9.19 6.64 -12.92
C TYR A 288 10.50 7.22 -13.44
N ALA A 289 10.48 8.45 -13.96
CA ALA A 289 11.68 9.14 -14.43
C ALA A 289 12.72 9.30 -13.30
N ARG A 290 12.26 9.49 -12.05
CA ARG A 290 13.16 9.62 -10.90
C ARG A 290 13.82 8.31 -10.50
N TYR A 291 13.11 7.19 -10.47
CA TYR A 291 13.58 5.94 -9.86
C TYR A 291 13.87 4.82 -10.86
N GLY A 292 13.24 4.81 -12.02
CA GLY A 292 13.38 3.74 -13.02
C GLY A 292 12.92 2.37 -12.49
N ARG A 293 11.92 2.35 -11.59
CA ARG A 293 11.40 1.13 -10.95
C ARG A 293 9.96 0.88 -11.37
N PRO A 294 9.50 -0.39 -11.38
CA PRO A 294 8.09 -0.69 -11.57
C PRO A 294 7.23 0.08 -10.57
N LEU A 295 6.11 0.62 -11.05
CA LEU A 295 5.17 1.35 -10.20
C LEU A 295 3.94 0.50 -9.91
N LEU A 296 3.36 0.73 -8.74
CA LEU A 296 2.03 0.26 -8.34
C LEU A 296 1.25 1.43 -7.79
N VAL A 297 0.00 1.64 -8.21
CA VAL A 297 -0.90 2.49 -7.43
C VAL A 297 -1.29 1.68 -6.20
N SER A 298 -0.54 1.86 -5.10
CA SER A 298 -0.63 0.99 -3.92
C SER A 298 -1.81 1.29 -3.03
N GLU A 299 -2.40 2.49 -3.17
CA GLU A 299 -3.68 2.85 -2.56
C GLU A 299 -4.40 3.88 -3.43
N THR A 300 -5.70 3.67 -3.63
CA THR A 300 -6.61 4.68 -4.17
C THR A 300 -8.04 4.35 -3.84
N GLY A 301 -8.86 5.38 -3.62
CA GLY A 301 -10.27 5.25 -3.30
C GLY A 301 -10.93 6.60 -3.13
N ALA A 302 -12.25 6.60 -3.07
CA ALA A 302 -13.05 7.76 -2.76
C ALA A 302 -14.31 7.33 -2.01
N GLU A 303 -14.96 8.25 -1.31
CA GLU A 303 -16.12 7.95 -0.46
C GLU A 303 -17.45 8.14 -1.18
N GLY A 304 -18.45 7.38 -0.77
CA GLY A 304 -19.84 7.55 -1.17
C GLY A 304 -20.07 7.37 -2.66
N THR A 305 -20.75 8.30 -3.29
CA THR A 305 -21.08 8.26 -4.71
C THR A 305 -19.89 8.51 -5.63
N ALA A 306 -18.77 9.00 -5.10
CA ALA A 306 -17.56 9.24 -5.89
C ALA A 306 -16.75 7.97 -6.20
N ARG A 307 -17.01 6.83 -5.54
CA ARG A 307 -16.20 5.59 -5.64
C ARG A 307 -15.94 5.17 -7.08
N ALA A 308 -17.00 4.96 -7.87
CA ALA A 308 -16.87 4.48 -9.26
C ALA A 308 -16.26 5.53 -10.19
N SER A 309 -16.63 6.81 -10.04
CA SER A 309 -16.10 7.90 -10.85
C SER A 309 -14.61 8.14 -10.62
N TRP A 310 -14.18 8.03 -9.37
CA TRP A 310 -12.76 8.13 -9.00
C TRP A 310 -11.95 6.98 -9.55
N LEU A 311 -12.43 5.74 -9.41
CA LEU A 311 -11.79 4.58 -10.01
C LEU A 311 -11.65 4.74 -11.52
N HIS A 312 -12.71 5.20 -12.21
CA HIS A 312 -12.68 5.48 -13.64
C HIS A 312 -11.56 6.47 -14.00
N TYR A 313 -11.46 7.58 -13.26
CA TYR A 313 -10.42 8.58 -13.47
C TYR A 313 -9.02 7.98 -13.29
N VAL A 314 -8.76 7.32 -12.16
CA VAL A 314 -7.43 6.75 -11.88
C VAL A 314 -7.05 5.68 -12.92
N CYS A 315 -7.97 4.80 -13.30
CA CYS A 315 -7.73 3.82 -14.36
C CYS A 315 -7.41 4.48 -15.71
N SER A 316 -8.06 5.59 -16.04
CA SER A 316 -7.79 6.34 -17.27
C SER A 316 -6.39 6.96 -17.26
N GLU A 317 -5.96 7.50 -16.13
CA GLU A 317 -4.63 8.07 -15.97
C GLU A 317 -3.53 6.99 -15.97
N VAL A 318 -3.79 5.83 -15.37
CA VAL A 318 -2.87 4.68 -15.43
C VAL A 318 -2.70 4.19 -16.87
N ARG A 319 -3.80 4.03 -17.64
CA ARG A 319 -3.71 3.65 -19.06
C ARG A 319 -2.93 4.65 -19.89
N ALA A 320 -3.13 5.96 -19.64
CA ALA A 320 -2.40 7.01 -20.32
C ALA A 320 -0.89 6.92 -20.01
N ALA A 321 -0.52 6.75 -18.74
CA ALA A 321 0.87 6.55 -18.33
C ALA A 321 1.49 5.29 -18.96
N GLN A 322 0.75 4.16 -18.99
CA GLN A 322 1.18 2.92 -19.64
C GLN A 322 1.39 3.11 -21.15
N ALA A 323 0.54 3.89 -21.81
CA ALA A 323 0.68 4.21 -23.23
C ALA A 323 1.94 5.07 -23.51
N GLU A 324 2.39 5.84 -22.54
CA GLU A 324 3.63 6.63 -22.57
C GLU A 324 4.87 5.82 -22.13
N GLY A 325 4.73 4.50 -21.87
CA GLY A 325 5.82 3.61 -21.50
C GLY A 325 6.15 3.57 -20.02
N VAL A 326 5.30 4.13 -19.14
CA VAL A 326 5.48 4.03 -17.69
C VAL A 326 5.01 2.66 -17.19
N PRO A 327 5.87 1.86 -16.54
CA PRO A 327 5.54 0.51 -16.09
C PRO A 327 4.70 0.52 -14.81
N VAL A 328 3.39 0.73 -14.95
CA VAL A 328 2.44 0.61 -13.83
C VAL A 328 1.83 -0.78 -13.85
N ASP A 329 2.09 -1.60 -12.83
CA ASP A 329 1.70 -3.01 -12.77
C ASP A 329 0.25 -3.23 -12.34
N GLY A 330 -0.38 -2.24 -11.74
CA GLY A 330 -1.77 -2.31 -11.32
C GLY A 330 -2.16 -1.19 -10.37
N LEU A 331 -3.38 -1.28 -9.86
CA LEU A 331 -3.91 -0.37 -8.85
C LEU A 331 -4.69 -1.11 -7.77
N CYS A 332 -4.55 -0.65 -6.52
CA CYS A 332 -5.17 -1.19 -5.33
C CYS A 332 -6.29 -0.28 -4.86
N LEU A 333 -7.54 -0.78 -4.89
CA LEU A 333 -8.65 -0.14 -4.20
C LEU A 333 -8.40 -0.22 -2.69
N TYR A 334 -8.32 0.93 -2.04
CA TYR A 334 -7.97 1.00 -0.64
C TYR A 334 -8.81 2.05 0.10
N PRO A 335 -9.44 1.67 1.21
CA PRO A 335 -9.72 0.29 1.62
C PRO A 335 -10.81 -0.35 0.75
N VAL A 336 -10.73 -1.67 0.59
CA VAL A 336 -11.73 -2.44 -0.17
C VAL A 336 -12.98 -2.76 0.63
N VAL A 337 -12.91 -2.59 1.96
CA VAL A 337 -14.03 -2.72 2.92
C VAL A 337 -14.31 -1.36 3.54
N ASP A 338 -15.58 -1.02 3.72
CA ASP A 338 -15.98 0.13 4.53
C ASP A 338 -15.42 -0.01 5.95
N TYR A 339 -15.04 1.09 6.58
CA TYR A 339 -14.36 1.05 7.87
C TYR A 339 -14.74 2.20 8.81
N PRO A 340 -14.56 2.07 10.13
CA PRO A 340 -14.70 3.18 11.06
C PRO A 340 -13.52 4.13 10.91
N GLY A 341 -13.82 5.41 10.73
CA GLY A 341 -12.80 6.45 10.51
C GLY A 341 -11.82 6.59 11.69
N TRP A 342 -10.63 7.02 11.38
CA TRP A 342 -9.52 7.12 12.34
C TRP A 342 -9.79 8.09 13.49
N GLU A 343 -10.54 9.18 13.26
CA GLU A 343 -10.69 10.27 14.23
C GLU A 343 -12.00 10.23 15.01
N ASN A 344 -13.08 9.73 14.42
CA ASN A 344 -14.45 9.94 14.95
C ASN A 344 -15.34 8.70 14.89
N ASP A 345 -14.81 7.53 14.58
CA ASP A 345 -15.55 6.27 14.45
C ASP A 345 -16.73 6.30 13.45
N ARG A 346 -16.85 7.36 12.63
CA ARG A 346 -17.83 7.44 11.56
C ARG A 346 -17.56 6.33 10.55
N CYS A 347 -18.58 5.65 10.09
CA CYS A 347 -18.42 4.71 8.98
C CYS A 347 -18.02 5.48 7.72
N CYS A 348 -16.83 5.17 7.19
CA CYS A 348 -16.33 5.65 5.92
C CYS A 348 -16.77 4.67 4.84
N GLU A 349 -17.71 5.09 4.01
CA GLU A 349 -18.27 4.27 2.93
C GLU A 349 -17.38 4.37 1.67
N VAL A 350 -16.23 3.69 1.70
CA VAL A 350 -15.21 3.72 0.64
C VAL A 350 -15.07 2.40 -0.10
N GLY A 351 -15.51 1.31 0.54
CA GLY A 351 -15.23 -0.05 0.12
C GLY A 351 -16.03 -0.52 -1.10
N LEU A 352 -15.52 -1.54 -1.74
CA LEU A 352 -16.28 -2.44 -2.60
C LEU A 352 -17.24 -3.29 -1.76
N LEU A 353 -16.85 -3.60 -0.54
CA LEU A 353 -17.59 -4.38 0.44
C LEU A 353 -17.99 -3.50 1.63
N SER A 354 -19.24 -3.66 2.09
CA SER A 354 -19.72 -2.97 3.29
C SER A 354 -19.05 -3.49 4.57
N MET A 355 -19.23 -2.77 5.68
CA MET A 355 -19.08 -3.36 7.01
C MET A 355 -19.94 -4.63 7.13
N PRO A 356 -19.52 -5.64 7.93
CA PRO A 356 -20.29 -6.87 8.08
C PRO A 356 -21.61 -6.61 8.83
N ASP A 357 -22.66 -7.33 8.45
CA ASP A 357 -23.90 -7.39 9.22
C ASP A 357 -23.74 -8.30 10.46
N GLN A 358 -24.83 -8.51 11.20
CA GLN A 358 -24.82 -9.33 12.43
C GLN A 358 -24.47 -10.80 12.17
N GLU A 359 -24.71 -11.28 10.95
CA GLU A 359 -24.36 -12.63 10.49
C GLU A 359 -22.97 -12.71 9.83
N GLY A 360 -22.22 -11.60 9.81
CA GLY A 360 -20.89 -11.52 9.22
C GLY A 360 -20.88 -11.36 7.70
N ARG A 361 -22.01 -11.10 7.06
CA ARG A 361 -22.12 -10.96 5.61
C ARG A 361 -21.83 -9.51 5.19
N ARG A 362 -21.19 -9.36 4.03
CA ARG A 362 -20.95 -8.03 3.42
C ARG A 362 -21.82 -7.84 2.17
N THR A 363 -22.25 -6.60 1.99
CA THR A 363 -22.95 -6.17 0.77
C THR A 363 -21.92 -5.64 -0.24
N LEU A 364 -22.05 -6.07 -1.49
CA LEU A 364 -21.25 -5.57 -2.61
C LEU A 364 -21.78 -4.22 -3.09
N HIS A 365 -20.91 -3.22 -3.25
CA HIS A 365 -21.26 -1.95 -3.87
C HIS A 365 -21.37 -2.10 -5.39
N ALA A 366 -22.59 -2.22 -5.90
CA ALA A 366 -22.87 -2.62 -7.28
C ALA A 366 -22.18 -1.72 -8.34
N HIS A 367 -22.30 -0.39 -8.22
CA HIS A 367 -21.71 0.53 -9.20
C HIS A 367 -20.19 0.46 -9.25
N LEU A 368 -19.53 0.24 -8.08
CA LEU A 368 -18.08 0.08 -8.04
C LEU A 368 -17.67 -1.27 -8.65
N ALA A 369 -18.42 -2.34 -8.39
CA ALA A 369 -18.19 -3.65 -9.00
C ALA A 369 -18.35 -3.62 -10.52
N GLU A 370 -19.36 -2.93 -11.02
CA GLU A 370 -19.56 -2.71 -12.47
C GLU A 370 -18.39 -1.94 -13.10
N GLU A 371 -17.89 -0.92 -12.39
CA GLU A 371 -16.74 -0.16 -12.88
C GLU A 371 -15.45 -0.99 -12.88
N ILE A 372 -15.20 -1.80 -11.84
CA ILE A 372 -14.09 -2.76 -11.82
C ILE A 372 -14.17 -3.70 -13.02
N ALA A 373 -15.33 -4.30 -13.27
CA ALA A 373 -15.53 -5.23 -14.39
C ALA A 373 -15.27 -4.55 -15.75
N ARG A 374 -15.59 -3.26 -15.86
CA ARG A 374 -15.37 -2.45 -17.07
C ARG A 374 -13.91 -2.07 -17.27
N GLN A 375 -13.19 -1.72 -16.19
CA GLN A 375 -11.83 -1.20 -16.27
C GLN A 375 -10.76 -2.30 -16.32
N ALA A 376 -10.95 -3.41 -15.63
CA ALA A 376 -9.94 -4.46 -15.54
C ALA A 376 -9.45 -4.99 -16.89
N PRO A 377 -10.31 -5.24 -17.90
CA PRO A 377 -9.85 -5.71 -19.21
C PRO A 377 -9.09 -4.65 -20.02
N ALA A 378 -9.27 -3.37 -19.70
CA ALA A 378 -8.65 -2.26 -20.43
C ALA A 378 -7.26 -1.87 -19.90
N LEU A 379 -6.90 -2.32 -18.70
CA LEU A 379 -5.58 -2.12 -18.10
C LEU A 379 -4.63 -3.21 -18.59
N ARG A 380 -3.39 -2.83 -18.89
CA ARG A 380 -2.36 -3.76 -19.35
C ARG A 380 -1.57 -4.29 -18.15
N LEU A 381 -1.29 -5.59 -18.15
CA LEU A 381 -0.26 -6.16 -17.31
C LEU A 381 1.10 -5.79 -17.89
N TYR A 382 1.96 -5.18 -17.08
CA TYR A 382 3.31 -4.84 -17.49
C TYR A 382 4.19 -6.11 -17.48
N ARG A 383 4.85 -6.42 -18.62
CA ARG A 383 5.78 -7.55 -18.71
C ARG A 383 7.19 -7.07 -18.40
N SER A 384 7.76 -7.52 -17.30
CA SER A 384 9.14 -7.18 -16.88
C SER A 384 10.24 -7.57 -17.88
N GLU A 385 9.92 -8.31 -18.93
CA GLU A 385 10.88 -8.71 -19.99
C GLU A 385 11.14 -7.60 -21.01
N GLU A 386 10.26 -6.61 -21.16
CA GLU A 386 10.43 -5.51 -22.12
C GLU A 386 11.46 -4.46 -21.68
N VAL A 387 11.85 -4.41 -20.41
CA VAL A 387 12.82 -3.42 -19.89
C VAL A 387 14.25 -3.75 -20.28
N ARG A 388 14.57 -5.00 -20.60
CA ARG A 388 15.95 -5.40 -20.95
C ARG A 388 16.35 -5.07 -22.39
N GLY A 389 15.42 -4.63 -23.24
CA GLY A 389 15.64 -4.38 -24.66
C GLY A 389 16.02 -2.94 -25.03
N HIS A 390 15.96 -1.97 -24.13
CA HIS A 390 16.20 -0.55 -24.42
C HIS A 390 17.46 0.04 -23.74
N ALA A 391 18.29 -0.81 -23.14
CA ALA A 391 19.59 -0.43 -22.57
C ALA A 391 20.73 -1.16 -23.34
N SER A 392 20.80 -0.89 -24.63
CA SER A 392 21.98 -1.25 -25.48
C SER A 392 22.37 -0.08 -26.36
#